data_8ce09d9e55bc0cd965b749a097065ca7
#
_entry.id   8ce09d9e55bc0cd965b749a097065ca7
#
_cell.length_a   1.000
_cell.length_b   1.000
_cell.length_c   1.000
_cell.angle_alpha   90.00
_cell.angle_beta   90.00
_cell.angle_gamma   90.00
#
_symmetry.space_group_name_H-M   'P 1'
#
loop_
_entity.id
_entity.type
_entity.pdbx_description
1 polymer ?
#
loop_
_entity_poly.entity_id
_entity_poly.type
_entity_poly.pdbx_seq_one_letter_code
_entity_poly.pdbx_strand_id
1 'polypeptide(L)'
;MTGGGTRLPVIGGVQPPAAAPGFERIAIIGLGTLGGSLAAAVRQAWPRSLVIGVDTRDVIETAMRLHAIDVGSDDLMIAGDADLVVLAGGVAESARVLPHLADAVASEAIVLALGGGSAVTERAGGLPGRLPLVLGLPAVELRGRGIHASSADLFRGRRWTITPITALPEAVERIHGLVRAVGGDPVAGSGRRPGGQADAL
;
A
#
# COMPACT_ATOMS: atom_id res chain seq x y z
N MET A 1 -59.66 23.57 -8.78
CA MET A 1 -58.34 24.05 -9.19
C MET A 1 -57.30 23.38 -8.28
N THR A 2 -56.73 22.29 -8.75
CA THR A 2 -55.76 21.46 -8.03
C THR A 2 -54.37 21.86 -8.45
N GLY A 3 -53.61 22.55 -7.57
CA GLY A 3 -52.24 22.95 -7.79
C GLY A 3 -51.30 21.77 -7.66
N GLY A 4 -50.74 21.29 -8.80
CA GLY A 4 -49.70 20.30 -8.84
C GLY A 4 -48.37 20.93 -8.45
N GLY A 5 -47.90 20.70 -7.23
CA GLY A 5 -46.55 21.07 -6.79
C GLY A 5 -45.52 20.14 -7.43
N THR A 6 -44.76 20.68 -8.36
CA THR A 6 -43.56 19.98 -8.94
C THR A 6 -42.50 19.86 -7.85
N ARG A 7 -42.27 18.64 -7.36
CA ARG A 7 -41.12 18.34 -6.51
C ARG A 7 -39.86 18.39 -7.38
N LEU A 8 -38.99 19.33 -7.11
CA LEU A 8 -37.63 19.34 -7.69
C LEU A 8 -36.82 18.14 -7.17
N PRO A 9 -36.08 17.46 -8.03
CA PRO A 9 -35.22 16.37 -7.56
C PRO A 9 -34.12 16.93 -6.65
N VAL A 10 -33.97 16.37 -5.45
CA VAL A 10 -32.83 16.66 -4.57
C VAL A 10 -31.59 16.07 -5.20
N ILE A 11 -30.83 16.91 -5.91
CA ILE A 11 -29.51 16.55 -6.42
C ILE A 11 -28.52 16.84 -5.30
N GLY A 12 -27.87 15.80 -4.81
CA GLY A 12 -26.74 15.92 -3.92
C GLY A 12 -26.96 15.28 -2.56
N GLY A 13 -26.75 13.97 -2.49
CA GLY A 13 -26.28 13.39 -1.25
C GLY A 13 -24.94 14.05 -0.92
N VAL A 14 -24.87 14.82 0.15
CA VAL A 14 -23.60 15.30 0.72
C VAL A 14 -22.80 14.05 1.04
N GLN A 15 -21.80 13.74 0.22
CA GLN A 15 -20.88 12.67 0.52
C GLN A 15 -20.20 13.06 1.85
N PRO A 16 -20.20 12.19 2.87
CA PRO A 16 -19.53 12.53 4.12
C PRO A 16 -18.08 12.93 3.79
N PRO A 17 -17.53 13.93 4.52
CA PRO A 17 -16.16 14.34 4.27
C PRO A 17 -15.27 13.10 4.31
N ALA A 18 -14.45 12.92 3.29
CA ALA A 18 -13.50 11.82 3.21
C ALA A 18 -12.73 11.78 4.53
N ALA A 19 -12.69 10.63 5.17
CA ALA A 19 -11.92 10.45 6.40
C ALA A 19 -10.49 10.98 6.17
N ALA A 20 -9.91 11.61 7.20
CA ALA A 20 -8.53 12.09 7.11
C ALA A 20 -7.65 10.92 6.64
N PRO A 21 -6.73 11.15 5.70
CA PRO A 21 -5.89 10.08 5.18
C PRO A 21 -5.05 9.49 6.31
N GLY A 22 -4.99 8.18 6.39
CA GLY A 22 -4.10 7.49 7.35
C GLY A 22 -2.62 7.70 7.02
N PHE A 23 -2.34 8.09 5.76
CA PHE A 23 -1.02 8.45 5.23
C PHE A 23 -1.15 9.61 4.27
N GLU A 24 -0.25 10.59 4.38
CA GLU A 24 -0.25 11.79 3.53
C GLU A 24 0.56 11.60 2.26
N ARG A 25 1.70 10.89 2.35
CA ARG A 25 2.63 10.64 1.24
C ARG A 25 2.93 9.15 1.15
N ILE A 26 2.47 8.53 0.09
CA ILE A 26 2.55 7.08 -0.12
C ILE A 26 3.43 6.81 -1.33
N ALA A 27 4.61 6.23 -1.12
CA ALA A 27 5.47 5.77 -2.19
C ALA A 27 5.20 4.28 -2.49
N ILE A 28 4.99 3.95 -3.77
CA ILE A 28 4.74 2.59 -4.22
C ILE A 28 5.86 2.19 -5.17
N ILE A 29 6.67 1.22 -4.77
CA ILE A 29 7.80 0.69 -5.52
C ILE A 29 7.34 -0.59 -6.22
N GLY A 30 7.36 -0.55 -7.55
CA GLY A 30 6.76 -1.58 -8.40
C GLY A 30 5.30 -1.31 -8.71
N LEU A 31 5.04 -0.70 -9.88
CA LEU A 31 3.70 -0.34 -10.36
C LEU A 31 3.10 -1.43 -11.27
N GLY A 32 3.35 -2.69 -10.93
CA GLY A 32 2.71 -3.82 -11.58
C GLY A 32 1.22 -3.93 -11.23
N THR A 33 0.63 -5.12 -11.42
CA THR A 33 -0.79 -5.35 -11.13
C THR A 33 -1.16 -5.03 -9.67
N LEU A 34 -0.35 -5.46 -8.70
CA LEU A 34 -0.63 -5.19 -7.26
C LEU A 34 -0.39 -3.73 -6.91
N GLY A 35 0.79 -3.19 -7.24
CA GLY A 35 1.16 -1.81 -6.90
C GLY A 35 0.26 -0.80 -7.59
N GLY A 36 -0.03 -0.98 -8.87
CA GLY A 36 -0.95 -0.13 -9.63
C GLY A 36 -2.38 -0.19 -9.09
N SER A 37 -2.84 -1.38 -8.67
CA SER A 37 -4.16 -1.53 -8.03
C SER A 37 -4.21 -0.81 -6.69
N LEU A 38 -3.15 -0.91 -5.87
CA LEU A 38 -3.10 -0.21 -4.59
C LEU A 38 -3.06 1.31 -4.80
N ALA A 39 -2.27 1.78 -5.76
CA ALA A 39 -2.23 3.21 -6.11
C ALA A 39 -3.63 3.74 -6.47
N ALA A 40 -4.33 3.05 -7.37
CA ALA A 40 -5.67 3.43 -7.78
C ALA A 40 -6.70 3.37 -6.63
N ALA A 41 -6.61 2.34 -5.77
CA ALA A 41 -7.51 2.18 -4.62
C ALA A 41 -7.28 3.27 -3.56
N VAL A 42 -6.02 3.61 -3.27
CA VAL A 42 -5.65 4.69 -2.35
C VAL A 42 -6.18 6.03 -2.85
N ARG A 43 -6.02 6.34 -4.14
CA ARG A 43 -6.53 7.59 -4.71
C ARG A 43 -8.05 7.73 -4.57
N GLN A 44 -8.78 6.61 -4.66
CA GLN A 44 -10.24 6.63 -4.42
C GLN A 44 -10.56 6.82 -2.94
N ALA A 45 -9.84 6.14 -2.04
CA ALA A 45 -10.10 6.19 -0.61
C ALA A 45 -9.62 7.50 0.03
N TRP A 46 -8.45 7.99 -0.38
CA TRP A 46 -7.77 9.16 0.16
C TRP A 46 -7.34 10.13 -0.94
N PRO A 47 -8.26 10.88 -1.54
CA PRO A 47 -7.96 11.74 -2.69
C PRO A 47 -7.02 12.93 -2.37
N ARG A 48 -6.69 13.14 -1.09
CA ARG A 48 -5.74 14.16 -0.64
C ARG A 48 -4.33 13.63 -0.40
N SER A 49 -4.14 12.32 -0.39
CA SER A 49 -2.80 11.72 -0.27
C SER A 49 -2.03 11.89 -1.57
N LEU A 50 -0.75 12.20 -1.45
CA LEU A 50 0.18 12.20 -2.57
C LEU A 50 0.63 10.77 -2.84
N VAL A 51 0.33 10.24 -4.00
CA VAL A 51 0.76 8.90 -4.42
C VAL A 51 1.96 9.02 -5.35
N ILE A 52 3.09 8.50 -4.90
CA ILE A 52 4.39 8.52 -5.58
C ILE A 52 4.65 7.13 -6.15
N GLY A 53 4.98 7.03 -7.43
CA GLY A 53 5.33 5.76 -8.07
C GLY A 53 6.83 5.64 -8.33
N VAL A 54 7.41 4.48 -8.04
CA VAL A 54 8.80 4.16 -8.41
C VAL A 54 8.81 2.91 -9.28
N ASP A 55 9.19 3.07 -10.55
CA ASP A 55 9.27 2.00 -11.55
C ASP A 55 10.06 2.48 -12.77
N THR A 56 10.10 1.71 -13.84
CA THR A 56 10.66 2.14 -15.13
C THR A 56 9.83 3.27 -15.74
N ARG A 57 10.45 4.10 -16.56
CA ARG A 57 9.81 5.26 -17.20
C ARG A 57 8.51 4.92 -17.91
N ASP A 58 8.50 3.86 -18.71
CA ASP A 58 7.33 3.46 -19.49
C ASP A 58 6.14 3.09 -18.60
N VAL A 59 6.42 2.44 -17.46
CA VAL A 59 5.39 2.09 -16.47
C VAL A 59 4.88 3.32 -15.74
N ILE A 60 5.76 4.25 -15.37
CA ILE A 60 5.41 5.53 -14.74
C ILE A 60 4.53 6.36 -15.66
N GLU A 61 4.91 6.54 -16.93
CA GLU A 61 4.10 7.27 -17.91
C GLU A 61 2.70 6.65 -18.07
N THR A 62 2.63 5.32 -18.05
CA THR A 62 1.36 4.62 -18.12
C THR A 62 0.54 4.82 -16.85
N ALA A 63 1.15 4.73 -15.65
CA ALA A 63 0.49 4.95 -14.38
C ALA A 63 -0.08 6.38 -14.26
N MET A 64 0.66 7.36 -14.75
CA MET A 64 0.20 8.76 -14.81
C MET A 64 -0.98 8.93 -15.77
N ARG A 65 -0.94 8.34 -16.97
CA ARG A 65 -2.07 8.36 -17.92
C ARG A 65 -3.32 7.69 -17.34
N LEU A 66 -3.15 6.66 -16.53
CA LEU A 66 -4.24 5.98 -15.82
C LEU A 66 -4.68 6.73 -14.55
N HIS A 67 -4.06 7.85 -14.25
CA HIS A 67 -4.29 8.61 -13.00
C HIS A 67 -4.12 7.76 -11.74
N ALA A 68 -3.25 6.74 -11.77
CA ALA A 68 -2.97 5.90 -10.61
C ALA A 68 -1.99 6.55 -9.62
N ILE A 69 -1.09 7.41 -10.11
CA ILE A 69 -0.10 8.14 -9.32
C ILE A 69 -0.15 9.64 -9.62
N ASP A 70 0.38 10.46 -8.72
CA ASP A 70 0.51 11.92 -8.89
C ASP A 70 1.88 12.31 -9.44
N VAL A 71 2.93 11.62 -8.99
CA VAL A 71 4.31 11.80 -9.44
C VAL A 71 5.03 10.45 -9.52
N GLY A 72 6.09 10.36 -10.31
CA GLY A 72 6.88 9.13 -10.39
C GLY A 72 8.31 9.37 -10.83
N SER A 73 9.21 8.47 -10.46
CA SER A 73 10.62 8.45 -10.84
C SER A 73 11.15 7.02 -10.89
N ASP A 74 12.20 6.79 -11.66
CA ASP A 74 13.01 5.57 -11.62
C ASP A 74 14.06 5.62 -10.49
N ASP A 75 14.19 6.77 -9.81
CA ASP A 75 15.06 6.96 -8.66
C ASP A 75 14.29 6.79 -7.33
N LEU A 76 14.81 5.91 -6.46
CA LEU A 76 14.24 5.62 -5.14
C LEU A 76 14.20 6.86 -4.22
N MET A 77 15.10 7.82 -4.44
CA MET A 77 15.20 9.05 -3.62
C MET A 77 13.92 9.88 -3.61
N ILE A 78 13.04 9.72 -4.61
CA ILE A 78 11.74 10.40 -4.63
C ILE A 78 10.83 9.98 -3.46
N ALA A 79 11.09 8.81 -2.85
CA ALA A 79 10.35 8.30 -1.70
C ALA A 79 10.79 8.91 -0.36
N GLY A 80 11.78 9.82 -0.35
CA GLY A 80 12.44 10.33 0.85
C GLY A 80 11.51 10.89 1.92
N ASP A 81 10.47 11.60 1.51
CA ASP A 81 9.49 12.23 2.42
C ASP A 81 8.20 11.40 2.58
N ALA A 82 8.18 10.14 2.12
CA ALA A 82 7.01 9.29 2.27
C ALA A 82 6.85 8.84 3.73
N ASP A 83 5.60 8.84 4.22
CA ASP A 83 5.24 8.29 5.53
C ASP A 83 4.79 6.82 5.43
N LEU A 84 4.50 6.35 4.20
CA LEU A 84 4.32 4.95 3.87
C LEU A 84 5.10 4.60 2.59
N VAL A 85 5.90 3.55 2.66
CA VAL A 85 6.56 2.96 1.48
C VAL A 85 6.03 1.56 1.25
N VAL A 86 5.50 1.31 0.06
CA VAL A 86 4.95 0.00 -0.32
C VAL A 86 5.89 -0.68 -1.31
N LEU A 87 6.36 -1.87 -0.96
CA LEU A 87 7.14 -2.73 -1.85
C LEU A 87 6.20 -3.69 -2.57
N ALA A 88 5.91 -3.44 -3.84
CA ALA A 88 4.95 -4.19 -4.65
C ALA A 88 5.58 -4.90 -5.87
N GLY A 89 6.89 -4.79 -6.06
CA GLY A 89 7.62 -5.37 -7.20
C GLY A 89 7.90 -6.87 -7.09
N GLY A 90 7.33 -7.56 -6.11
CA GLY A 90 7.55 -8.98 -5.85
C GLY A 90 8.69 -9.23 -4.86
N VAL A 91 8.82 -10.50 -4.41
CA VAL A 91 9.71 -10.89 -3.30
C VAL A 91 11.18 -10.57 -3.59
N ALA A 92 11.67 -10.92 -4.78
CA ALA A 92 13.08 -10.73 -5.13
C ALA A 92 13.45 -9.25 -5.24
N GLU A 93 12.59 -8.44 -5.84
CA GLU A 93 12.80 -7.00 -5.96
C GLU A 93 12.69 -6.30 -4.62
N SER A 94 11.68 -6.63 -3.82
CA SER A 94 11.53 -6.11 -2.45
C SER A 94 12.75 -6.41 -1.59
N ALA A 95 13.28 -7.64 -1.65
CA ALA A 95 14.50 -8.03 -0.93
C ALA A 95 15.75 -7.26 -1.41
N ARG A 96 15.80 -6.89 -2.69
CA ARG A 96 16.91 -6.11 -3.27
C ARG A 96 16.83 -4.63 -2.87
N VAL A 97 15.63 -4.05 -2.87
CA VAL A 97 15.41 -2.62 -2.60
C VAL A 97 15.48 -2.30 -1.12
N LEU A 98 15.03 -3.22 -0.26
CA LEU A 98 14.88 -3.00 1.18
C LEU A 98 16.14 -2.44 1.88
N PRO A 99 17.39 -2.91 1.62
CA PRO A 99 18.58 -2.33 2.24
C PRO A 99 18.82 -0.86 1.88
N HIS A 100 18.44 -0.46 0.67
CA HIS A 100 18.62 0.92 0.18
C HIS A 100 17.55 1.88 0.69
N LEU A 101 16.40 1.36 1.15
CA LEU A 101 15.36 2.19 1.74
C LEU A 101 15.82 2.85 3.04
N ALA A 102 16.63 2.17 3.83
CA ALA A 102 17.10 2.71 5.11
C ALA A 102 17.87 4.03 4.97
N ASP A 103 18.50 4.22 3.80
CA ASP A 103 19.27 5.44 3.49
C ASP A 103 18.44 6.46 2.69
N ALA A 104 17.37 6.01 2.03
CA ALA A 104 16.59 6.82 1.10
C ALA A 104 15.35 7.46 1.74
N VAL A 105 14.80 6.88 2.83
CA VAL A 105 13.53 7.33 3.41
C VAL A 105 13.69 7.79 4.87
N ALA A 106 12.72 8.57 5.33
CA ALA A 106 12.69 9.01 6.74
C ALA A 106 12.60 7.81 7.69
N SER A 107 13.27 7.91 8.84
CA SER A 107 13.34 6.82 9.84
C SER A 107 11.98 6.42 10.44
N GLU A 108 10.96 7.25 10.26
CA GLU A 108 9.60 7.05 10.77
C GLU A 108 8.64 6.48 9.71
N ALA A 109 9.12 6.36 8.44
CA ALA A 109 8.31 5.80 7.37
C ALA A 109 7.98 4.33 7.66
N ILE A 110 6.70 3.97 7.51
CA ILE A 110 6.29 2.57 7.60
C ILE A 110 6.56 1.88 6.26
N VAL A 111 7.17 0.70 6.29
CA VAL A 111 7.39 -0.11 5.10
C VAL A 111 6.39 -1.26 5.08
N LEU A 112 5.57 -1.33 4.02
CA LEU A 112 4.64 -2.42 3.76
C LEU A 112 5.14 -3.24 2.57
N ALA A 113 5.55 -4.47 2.79
CA ALA A 113 5.92 -5.37 1.68
C ALA A 113 4.71 -6.23 1.27
N LEU A 114 4.27 -6.08 0.01
CA LEU A 114 3.22 -6.89 -0.60
C LEU A 114 3.82 -8.18 -1.14
N GLY A 115 3.57 -9.25 -0.45
CA GLY A 115 4.23 -10.51 -0.76
C GLY A 115 5.53 -10.60 0.03
N GLY A 116 5.54 -11.47 1.00
CA GLY A 116 6.71 -11.69 1.83
C GLY A 116 7.07 -13.15 1.77
N GLY A 117 8.25 -13.45 1.34
CA GLY A 117 8.85 -14.73 1.60
C GLY A 117 9.89 -14.57 2.71
N SER A 118 10.53 -15.68 3.09
CA SER A 118 11.69 -15.69 3.98
C SER A 118 12.75 -14.67 3.57
N ALA A 119 12.94 -14.44 2.27
CA ALA A 119 13.93 -13.51 1.74
C ALA A 119 13.75 -12.05 2.19
N VAL A 120 12.52 -11.55 2.30
CA VAL A 120 12.24 -10.20 2.83
C VAL A 120 12.46 -10.18 4.34
N THR A 121 12.00 -11.21 5.04
CA THR A 121 12.13 -11.34 6.50
C THR A 121 13.59 -11.48 6.94
N GLU A 122 14.39 -12.28 6.23
CA GLU A 122 15.82 -12.48 6.49
C GLU A 122 16.61 -11.19 6.32
N ARG A 123 16.31 -10.44 5.24
CA ARG A 123 16.96 -9.15 5.01
C ARG A 123 16.53 -8.08 6.01
N ALA A 124 15.28 -8.13 6.47
CA ALA A 124 14.79 -7.25 7.53
C ALA A 124 15.54 -7.44 8.85
N GLY A 125 15.96 -8.68 9.17
CA GLY A 125 16.77 -8.96 10.36
C GLY A 125 18.18 -8.35 10.32
N GLY A 126 18.68 -7.99 9.15
CA GLY A 126 19.96 -7.30 8.96
C GLY A 126 19.85 -5.78 8.78
N LEU A 127 18.63 -5.24 8.72
CA LEU A 127 18.44 -3.79 8.68
C LEU A 127 18.72 -3.19 10.07
N PRO A 128 19.42 -2.05 10.13
CA PRO A 128 19.44 -1.26 11.37
C PRO A 128 17.98 -1.00 11.74
N GLY A 129 17.59 -1.28 12.99
CA GLY A 129 16.21 -1.33 13.48
C GLY A 129 15.39 -0.02 13.41
N ARG A 130 15.56 0.73 12.33
CA ARG A 130 14.99 2.05 12.11
C ARG A 130 13.66 2.07 11.37
N LEU A 131 13.41 1.08 10.50
CA LEU A 131 12.21 1.09 9.68
C LEU A 131 11.17 0.09 10.20
N PRO A 132 9.98 0.56 10.58
CA PRO A 132 8.85 -0.32 10.89
C PRO A 132 8.44 -1.11 9.65
N LEU A 133 8.76 -2.40 9.58
CA LEU A 133 8.42 -3.28 8.48
C LEU A 133 7.22 -4.17 8.83
N VAL A 134 6.25 -4.17 7.92
CA VAL A 134 5.05 -5.02 7.96
C VAL A 134 4.97 -5.81 6.66
N LEU A 135 4.67 -7.09 6.74
CA LEU A 135 4.29 -7.88 5.57
C LEU A 135 2.78 -7.85 5.42
N GLY A 136 2.32 -7.61 4.20
CA GLY A 136 0.91 -7.65 3.82
C GLY A 136 0.68 -8.63 2.68
N LEU A 137 -0.15 -9.65 2.90
CA LEU A 137 -0.49 -10.66 1.91
C LEU A 137 -1.97 -10.58 1.58
N PRO A 138 -2.36 -9.85 0.51
CA PRO A 138 -3.73 -9.86 0.03
C PRO A 138 -4.07 -11.20 -0.63
N ALA A 139 -5.19 -11.80 -0.22
CA ALA A 139 -5.73 -13.02 -0.84
C ALA A 139 -6.44 -12.68 -2.16
N VAL A 140 -5.66 -12.33 -3.19
CA VAL A 140 -6.15 -11.92 -4.51
C VAL A 140 -5.68 -12.88 -5.60
N GLU A 141 -6.50 -13.03 -6.63
CA GLU A 141 -6.12 -13.69 -7.87
C GLU A 141 -5.79 -12.64 -8.92
N LEU A 142 -4.57 -12.70 -9.43
CA LEU A 142 -4.13 -11.77 -10.47
C LEU A 142 -4.51 -12.31 -11.85
N ARG A 143 -5.37 -11.61 -12.56
CA ARG A 143 -5.84 -11.94 -13.91
C ARG A 143 -5.05 -11.24 -15.02
N GLY A 144 -3.76 -11.08 -14.84
CA GLY A 144 -2.88 -10.40 -15.77
C GLY A 144 -1.62 -9.90 -15.11
N ARG A 145 -0.75 -9.27 -15.90
CA ARG A 145 0.51 -8.71 -15.44
C ARG A 145 0.67 -7.25 -15.85
N GLY A 146 1.40 -6.50 -15.05
CA GLY A 146 1.72 -5.11 -15.30
C GLY A 146 0.59 -4.15 -14.94
N ILE A 147 0.86 -2.87 -15.13
CA ILE A 147 -0.02 -1.76 -14.74
C ILE A 147 -1.38 -1.79 -15.44
N HIS A 148 -1.46 -2.27 -16.69
CA HIS A 148 -2.71 -2.37 -17.44
C HIS A 148 -3.71 -3.39 -16.87
N ALA A 149 -3.23 -4.33 -16.05
CA ALA A 149 -4.09 -5.30 -15.36
C ALA A 149 -4.48 -4.83 -13.94
N SER A 150 -4.15 -3.59 -13.58
CA SER A 150 -4.49 -3.03 -12.27
C SER A 150 -5.98 -2.63 -12.19
N SER A 151 -6.54 -2.72 -10.99
CA SER A 151 -7.92 -2.32 -10.70
C SER A 151 -8.02 -1.82 -9.26
N ALA A 152 -8.67 -0.68 -9.06
CA ALA A 152 -8.93 -0.15 -7.72
C ALA A 152 -9.79 -1.08 -6.85
N ASP A 153 -10.58 -1.95 -7.47
CA ASP A 153 -11.45 -2.89 -6.76
C ASP A 153 -10.77 -4.24 -6.43
N LEU A 154 -9.48 -4.41 -6.79
CA LEU A 154 -8.76 -5.68 -6.60
C LEU A 154 -8.83 -6.21 -5.16
N PHE A 155 -8.80 -5.30 -4.21
CA PHE A 155 -8.72 -5.62 -2.78
C PHE A 155 -10.07 -5.68 -2.07
N ARG A 156 -11.14 -5.25 -2.73
CA ARG A 156 -12.47 -5.13 -2.13
C ARG A 156 -13.01 -6.49 -1.65
N GLY A 157 -13.33 -6.58 -0.37
CA GLY A 157 -13.78 -7.83 0.28
C GLY A 157 -12.70 -8.92 0.36
N ARG A 158 -11.42 -8.58 0.13
CA ARG A 158 -10.33 -9.55 0.19
C ARG A 158 -9.63 -9.52 1.54
N ARG A 159 -9.34 -10.69 2.07
CA ARG A 159 -8.57 -10.83 3.29
C ARG A 159 -7.11 -10.47 3.04
N TRP A 160 -6.53 -9.71 3.98
CA TRP A 160 -5.10 -9.40 3.99
C TRP A 160 -4.48 -9.96 5.26
N THR A 161 -3.55 -10.88 5.12
CA THR A 161 -2.74 -11.34 6.27
C THR A 161 -1.66 -10.31 6.55
N ILE A 162 -1.71 -9.71 7.75
CA ILE A 162 -0.78 -8.66 8.20
C ILE A 162 0.15 -9.24 9.26
N THR A 163 1.45 -9.23 8.98
CA THR A 163 2.48 -9.78 9.84
C THR A 163 3.51 -8.70 10.18
N PRO A 164 3.58 -8.20 11.42
CA PRO A 164 4.64 -7.29 11.83
C PRO A 164 5.98 -8.01 11.89
N ILE A 165 7.04 -7.39 11.34
CA ILE A 165 8.42 -7.90 11.40
C ILE A 165 9.24 -7.09 12.40
N THR A 166 9.36 -5.77 12.16
CA THR A 166 10.03 -4.82 13.07
C THR A 166 9.09 -3.71 13.55
N ALA A 167 7.84 -3.72 13.06
CA ALA A 167 6.87 -2.69 13.33
C ALA A 167 6.27 -2.77 14.74
N LEU A 168 6.07 -1.62 15.35
CA LEU A 168 5.33 -1.44 16.60
C LEU A 168 3.80 -1.51 16.35
N PRO A 169 2.99 -1.75 17.40
CA PRO A 169 1.53 -1.88 17.28
C PRO A 169 0.87 -0.69 16.57
N GLU A 170 1.32 0.53 16.80
CA GLU A 170 0.79 1.75 16.15
C GLU A 170 0.95 1.73 14.64
N ALA A 171 2.11 1.30 14.15
CA ALA A 171 2.36 1.15 12.71
C ALA A 171 1.47 0.07 12.10
N VAL A 172 1.24 -1.03 12.82
CA VAL A 172 0.34 -2.12 12.40
C VAL A 172 -1.10 -1.61 12.29
N GLU A 173 -1.59 -0.82 13.25
CA GLU A 173 -2.94 -0.24 13.20
C GLU A 173 -3.10 0.74 12.05
N ARG A 174 -2.08 1.54 11.71
CA ARG A 174 -2.11 2.39 10.52
C ARG A 174 -2.23 1.55 9.24
N ILE A 175 -1.52 0.42 9.15
CA ILE A 175 -1.64 -0.51 8.02
C ILE A 175 -3.03 -1.18 7.99
N HIS A 176 -3.60 -1.56 9.13
CA HIS A 176 -4.99 -2.04 9.19
C HIS A 176 -5.96 -0.97 8.67
N GLY A 177 -5.72 0.29 9.00
CA GLY A 177 -6.48 1.43 8.46
C GLY A 177 -6.41 1.54 6.94
N LEU A 178 -5.20 1.40 6.36
CA LEU A 178 -5.00 1.35 4.91
C LEU A 178 -5.80 0.20 4.27
N VAL A 179 -5.66 -1.01 4.81
CA VAL A 179 -6.34 -2.20 4.26
C VAL A 179 -7.86 -2.01 4.25
N ARG A 180 -8.44 -1.49 5.35
CA ARG A 180 -9.88 -1.18 5.41
C ARG A 180 -10.27 -0.08 4.44
N ALA A 181 -9.46 0.96 4.29
CA ALA A 181 -9.72 2.07 3.37
C ALA A 181 -9.79 1.62 1.91
N VAL A 182 -8.94 0.67 1.50
CA VAL A 182 -8.97 0.09 0.14
C VAL A 182 -10.00 -1.05 0.00
N GLY A 183 -10.84 -1.24 1.02
CA GLY A 183 -11.94 -2.21 1.00
C GLY A 183 -11.54 -3.65 1.36
N GLY A 184 -10.34 -3.87 1.87
CA GLY A 184 -9.86 -5.17 2.33
C GLY A 184 -10.23 -5.47 3.79
N ASP A 185 -10.03 -6.72 4.20
CA ASP A 185 -10.26 -7.21 5.55
C ASP A 185 -8.90 -7.64 6.18
N PRO A 186 -8.33 -6.83 7.10
CA PRO A 186 -7.05 -7.15 7.71
C PRO A 186 -7.21 -8.24 8.77
N VAL A 187 -6.38 -9.28 8.68
CA VAL A 187 -6.29 -10.37 9.65
C VAL A 187 -4.86 -10.52 10.15
N ALA A 188 -4.68 -10.81 11.43
CA ALA A 188 -3.35 -11.03 11.99
C ALA A 188 -2.71 -12.28 11.38
N GLY A 189 -1.48 -12.14 10.91
CA GLY A 189 -0.62 -13.25 10.51
C GLY A 189 0.15 -13.80 11.70
N SER A 190 0.39 -15.10 11.70
CA SER A 190 1.29 -15.75 12.68
C SER A 190 2.73 -15.41 12.30
N GLY A 191 3.26 -14.31 12.86
CA GLY A 191 4.66 -13.92 12.67
C GLY A 191 5.58 -14.86 13.40
N ARG A 192 6.33 -15.71 12.70
CA ARG A 192 7.55 -16.28 13.27
C ARG A 192 8.58 -15.16 13.30
N ARG A 193 8.92 -14.68 14.49
CA ARG A 193 10.07 -13.77 14.65
C ARG A 193 11.31 -14.49 14.11
N PRO A 194 12.16 -13.85 13.30
CA PRO A 194 13.46 -14.42 12.95
C PRO A 194 14.25 -14.57 14.26
N GLY A 195 14.59 -15.80 14.65
CA GLY A 195 15.36 -16.11 15.86
C GLY A 195 14.60 -16.69 17.05
N GLY A 196 13.30 -16.89 16.98
CA GLY A 196 12.54 -17.60 18.02
C GLY A 196 12.68 -19.10 17.86
N GLN A 197 13.45 -19.73 18.77
CA GLN A 197 13.46 -21.17 19.02
C GLN A 197 12.02 -21.63 19.25
N ALA A 198 11.63 -22.73 18.57
CA ALA A 198 10.39 -23.42 18.85
C ALA A 198 10.46 -23.91 20.30
N ASP A 199 9.64 -23.34 21.19
CA ASP A 199 9.35 -24.02 22.46
C ASP A 199 8.56 -25.27 22.12
N ALA A 200 9.23 -26.39 22.30
CA ALA A 200 8.63 -27.71 22.29
C ALA A 200 7.75 -27.87 23.57
N LEU A 201 6.50 -28.16 23.35
CA LEU A 201 5.67 -29.00 24.21
C LEU A 201 4.77 -29.88 23.39
#